data_e444e4e8e5665817ab600cc573555d38
#
_entry.id   e444e4e8e5665817ab600cc573555d38
#
_cell.length_a   1.000
_cell.length_b   1.000
_cell.length_c   1.000
_cell.angle_alpha   90.00
_cell.angle_beta   90.00
_cell.angle_gamma   90.00
#
_symmetry.space_group_name_H-M   'P 1'
#
loop_
_entity.id
_entity.type
_entity.pdbx_description
1 polymer ?
#
loop_
_entity_poly.entity_id
_entity_poly.type
_entity_poly.pdbx_seq_one_letter_code
_entity_poly.pdbx_strand_id
1 'polypeptide(L)'
;MTSPALVLRGVVKRFGNHIAVDGVSFEIPRGIVYGILGPNGAGKTTTLRMINDIIAPDAGEITILDGLKPGETAATHIGYLPEERGLYPKMRVIDVIEFFGELRGLKRAEAKKRAGSWLDRLGLGKWAKNKVQDLSKGMQQKVQFATALIQEPELVILDEPWSGLDPINAEVLRDVVDEIRKSGRTVLFSTHQMEQAEKVCDAVCIIARGKKVLDGRLRELKRAFAAEGLVALAFADDAARAKSDPILADPALVAEKRAARAHDHADCEVKLAHDTTPPKLLAALVGQGVAITRFEVVVPSLHQIFVDKVGEEAAVAERLEPGR
;
A
#
# COMPACT_ATOMS: atom_id res chain seq x y z
N MET A 1 -10.89 15.17 19.41
CA MET A 1 -10.36 14.21 18.42
C MET A 1 -10.68 14.77 17.07
N THR A 2 -9.73 14.90 16.17
CA THR A 2 -9.97 15.35 14.78
C THR A 2 -10.76 14.29 14.05
N SER A 3 -11.80 14.68 13.27
CA SER A 3 -12.58 13.76 12.44
C SER A 3 -11.67 13.05 11.40
N PRO A 4 -11.99 11.80 11.02
CA PRO A 4 -11.24 11.08 10.01
C PRO A 4 -11.32 11.76 8.64
N ALA A 5 -10.33 11.49 7.78
CA ALA A 5 -10.34 11.96 6.39
C ALA A 5 -11.32 11.18 5.52
N LEU A 6 -11.54 9.90 5.81
CA LEU A 6 -12.41 9.01 5.06
C LEU A 6 -12.93 7.89 5.96
N VAL A 7 -14.21 7.56 5.84
CA VAL A 7 -14.83 6.40 6.51
C VAL A 7 -15.68 5.64 5.50
N LEU A 8 -15.48 4.33 5.43
CA LEU A 8 -16.36 3.38 4.73
C LEU A 8 -17.00 2.46 5.77
N ARG A 9 -18.33 2.24 5.63
CA ARG A 9 -19.09 1.34 6.51
C ARG A 9 -19.93 0.39 5.68
N GLY A 10 -19.58 -0.89 5.68
CA GLY A 10 -20.34 -1.95 5.02
C GLY A 10 -20.56 -1.73 3.52
N VAL A 11 -19.58 -1.12 2.82
CA VAL A 11 -19.74 -0.73 1.41
C VAL A 11 -19.78 -1.96 0.53
N VAL A 12 -20.82 -2.04 -0.33
CA VAL A 12 -21.02 -3.13 -1.29
C VAL A 12 -21.15 -2.58 -2.70
N LYS A 13 -20.53 -3.27 -3.67
CA LYS A 13 -20.72 -3.02 -5.10
C LYS A 13 -20.82 -4.30 -5.89
N ARG A 14 -21.87 -4.39 -6.71
CA ARG A 14 -22.15 -5.52 -7.59
C ARG A 14 -22.20 -5.09 -9.05
N PHE A 15 -21.72 -5.95 -9.93
CA PHE A 15 -21.86 -5.82 -11.38
C PHE A 15 -22.48 -7.12 -11.91
N GLY A 16 -23.77 -7.09 -12.17
CA GLY A 16 -24.53 -8.32 -12.47
C GLY A 16 -24.41 -9.34 -11.33
N ASN A 17 -23.90 -10.52 -11.62
CA ASN A 17 -23.69 -11.59 -10.62
C ASN A 17 -22.35 -11.48 -9.88
N HIS A 18 -21.46 -10.57 -10.27
CA HIS A 18 -20.16 -10.41 -9.65
C HIS A 18 -20.20 -9.38 -8.52
N ILE A 19 -19.74 -9.77 -7.33
CA ILE A 19 -19.58 -8.85 -6.18
C ILE A 19 -18.13 -8.35 -6.19
N ALA A 20 -17.95 -7.11 -6.64
CA ALA A 20 -16.63 -6.50 -6.72
C ALA A 20 -16.14 -5.95 -5.38
N VAL A 21 -17.05 -5.51 -4.51
CA VAL A 21 -16.78 -5.05 -3.13
C VAL A 21 -17.89 -5.61 -2.25
N ASP A 22 -17.52 -6.30 -1.18
CA ASP A 22 -18.42 -7.06 -0.31
C ASP A 22 -18.23 -6.65 1.16
N GLY A 23 -19.03 -5.69 1.61
CA GLY A 23 -19.11 -5.25 3.00
C GLY A 23 -17.84 -4.57 3.54
N VAL A 24 -17.07 -3.90 2.68
CA VAL A 24 -15.79 -3.28 3.07
C VAL A 24 -16.01 -2.12 4.03
N SER A 25 -15.28 -2.14 5.15
CA SER A 25 -15.32 -1.10 6.19
C SER A 25 -13.91 -0.78 6.67
N PHE A 26 -13.52 0.49 6.64
CA PHE A 26 -12.27 1.02 7.22
C PHE A 26 -12.38 2.52 7.47
N GLU A 27 -11.43 3.05 8.23
CA GLU A 27 -11.34 4.46 8.57
C GLU A 27 -9.91 4.97 8.35
N ILE A 28 -9.78 6.13 7.70
CA ILE A 28 -8.49 6.77 7.43
C ILE A 28 -8.36 8.03 8.28
N PRO A 29 -7.43 8.06 9.24
CA PRO A 29 -7.09 9.27 9.97
C PRO A 29 -6.55 10.37 9.06
N ARG A 30 -6.64 11.62 9.47
CA ARG A 30 -6.03 12.75 8.74
C ARG A 30 -4.50 12.72 8.84
N GLY A 31 -3.83 13.22 7.80
CA GLY A 31 -2.39 13.48 7.79
C GLY A 31 -1.52 12.24 7.67
N ILE A 32 -2.06 11.13 7.17
CA ILE A 32 -1.32 9.88 6.95
C ILE A 32 -1.32 9.47 5.48
N VAL A 33 -0.40 8.57 5.13
CA VAL A 33 -0.42 7.81 3.88
C VAL A 33 -1.06 6.46 4.15
N TYR A 34 -2.17 6.18 3.47
CA TYR A 34 -2.92 4.94 3.61
C TYR A 34 -2.97 4.17 2.30
N GLY A 35 -2.63 2.89 2.32
CA GLY A 35 -2.61 2.02 1.15
C GLY A 35 -3.80 1.06 1.11
N ILE A 36 -4.53 1.00 0.00
CA ILE A 36 -5.44 -0.10 -0.34
C ILE A 36 -4.67 -1.09 -1.20
N LEU A 37 -4.39 -2.26 -0.63
CA LEU A 37 -3.51 -3.26 -1.23
C LEU A 37 -4.28 -4.51 -1.64
N GLY A 38 -3.81 -5.21 -2.65
CA GLY A 38 -4.39 -6.46 -3.09
C GLY A 38 -4.13 -6.79 -4.55
N PRO A 39 -4.41 -8.02 -5.00
CA PRO A 39 -4.20 -8.41 -6.38
C PRO A 39 -5.12 -7.67 -7.36
N ASN A 40 -4.86 -7.82 -8.65
CA ASN A 40 -5.75 -7.30 -9.69
C ASN A 40 -7.13 -7.98 -9.56
N GLY A 41 -8.20 -7.18 -9.74
CA GLY A 41 -9.57 -7.66 -9.55
C GLY A 41 -10.03 -7.76 -8.08
N ALA A 42 -9.22 -7.39 -7.10
CA ALA A 42 -9.60 -7.45 -5.68
C ALA A 42 -10.69 -6.45 -5.25
N GLY A 43 -11.03 -5.45 -6.09
CA GLY A 43 -12.02 -4.42 -5.79
C GLY A 43 -11.43 -3.04 -5.44
N LYS A 44 -10.11 -2.86 -5.50
CA LYS A 44 -9.40 -1.60 -5.15
C LYS A 44 -9.91 -0.40 -5.95
N THR A 45 -9.75 -0.42 -7.28
CA THR A 45 -10.21 0.66 -8.19
C THR A 45 -11.71 0.91 -8.06
N THR A 46 -12.52 -0.15 -7.90
CA THR A 46 -13.96 -0.03 -7.65
C THR A 46 -14.26 0.76 -6.37
N THR A 47 -13.50 0.48 -5.29
CA THR A 47 -13.61 1.22 -4.03
C THR A 47 -13.22 2.69 -4.21
N LEU A 48 -12.11 2.99 -4.90
CA LEU A 48 -11.69 4.36 -5.17
C LEU A 48 -12.71 5.11 -6.05
N ARG A 49 -13.31 4.45 -7.04
CA ARG A 49 -14.35 5.04 -7.90
C ARG A 49 -15.63 5.38 -7.11
N MET A 50 -16.00 4.58 -6.10
CA MET A 50 -17.12 4.90 -5.22
C MET A 50 -16.82 6.11 -4.32
N ILE A 51 -15.61 6.21 -3.77
CA ILE A 51 -15.18 7.36 -2.96
C ILE A 51 -15.21 8.66 -3.77
N ASN A 52 -14.86 8.60 -5.07
CA ASN A 52 -14.86 9.75 -5.98
C ASN A 52 -16.21 10.03 -6.67
N ASP A 53 -17.29 9.36 -6.25
CA ASP A 53 -18.64 9.50 -6.85
C ASP A 53 -18.70 9.18 -8.36
N ILE A 54 -17.76 8.39 -8.88
CA ILE A 54 -17.77 7.93 -10.27
C ILE A 54 -18.80 6.82 -10.45
N ILE A 55 -18.97 5.98 -9.42
CA ILE A 55 -20.01 4.95 -9.34
C ILE A 55 -20.63 4.96 -7.95
N ALA A 56 -21.94 4.76 -7.86
CA ALA A 56 -22.62 4.66 -6.57
C ALA A 56 -22.42 3.26 -5.94
N PRO A 57 -22.26 3.16 -4.62
CA PRO A 57 -22.36 1.88 -3.91
C PRO A 57 -23.79 1.34 -3.95
N ASP A 58 -23.94 0.01 -3.90
CA ASP A 58 -25.26 -0.64 -3.83
C ASP A 58 -25.75 -0.77 -2.38
N ALA A 59 -24.82 -0.76 -1.40
CA ALA A 59 -25.12 -0.69 0.02
C ALA A 59 -23.94 -0.11 0.80
N GLY A 60 -24.19 0.26 2.06
CA GLY A 60 -23.20 0.86 2.94
C GLY A 60 -23.14 2.38 2.80
N GLU A 61 -22.18 2.98 3.51
CA GLU A 61 -22.03 4.43 3.58
C GLU A 61 -20.56 4.83 3.43
N ILE A 62 -20.33 5.95 2.72
CA ILE A 62 -19.02 6.58 2.56
C ILE A 62 -19.16 8.02 3.07
N THR A 63 -18.26 8.40 3.98
CA THR A 63 -18.14 9.78 4.46
C THR A 63 -16.70 10.27 4.29
N ILE A 64 -16.56 11.50 3.79
CA ILE A 64 -15.31 12.14 3.43
C ILE A 64 -15.21 13.43 4.24
N LEU A 65 -14.05 13.75 4.76
CA LEU A 65 -13.74 14.98 5.47
C LEU A 65 -14.98 15.57 6.20
N ASP A 66 -14.91 15.68 7.52
CA ASP A 66 -15.97 16.29 8.34
C ASP A 66 -17.43 15.84 8.04
N GLY A 67 -17.60 14.63 7.47
CA GLY A 67 -18.91 14.03 7.21
C GLY A 67 -19.54 14.33 5.84
N LEU A 68 -18.77 14.87 4.89
CA LEU A 68 -19.25 15.06 3.51
C LEU A 68 -19.56 13.70 2.86
N LYS A 69 -20.62 13.66 2.06
CA LYS A 69 -20.90 12.50 1.18
C LYS A 69 -20.11 12.65 -0.11
N PRO A 70 -19.78 11.52 -0.81
CA PRO A 70 -19.32 11.59 -2.20
C PRO A 70 -20.22 12.50 -3.04
N GLY A 71 -19.63 13.32 -3.92
CA GLY A 71 -20.34 14.29 -4.74
C GLY A 71 -19.54 15.56 -4.99
N GLU A 72 -20.15 16.55 -5.64
CA GLU A 72 -19.50 17.79 -6.09
C GLU A 72 -18.80 18.54 -4.95
N THR A 73 -19.43 18.66 -3.77
CA THR A 73 -18.82 19.36 -2.62
C THR A 73 -17.56 18.66 -2.15
N ALA A 74 -17.57 17.33 -2.01
CA ALA A 74 -16.40 16.57 -1.62
C ALA A 74 -15.30 16.62 -2.69
N ALA A 75 -15.68 16.63 -3.97
CA ALA A 75 -14.74 16.65 -5.10
C ALA A 75 -13.84 17.90 -5.11
N THR A 76 -14.29 19.04 -4.52
CA THR A 76 -13.46 20.24 -4.40
C THR A 76 -12.30 20.07 -3.42
N HIS A 77 -12.39 19.13 -2.49
CA HIS A 77 -11.38 18.81 -1.48
C HIS A 77 -10.51 17.60 -1.85
N ILE A 78 -10.84 16.91 -2.96
CA ILE A 78 -10.18 15.69 -3.39
C ILE A 78 -9.33 15.94 -4.63
N GLY A 79 -8.07 15.48 -4.61
CA GLY A 79 -7.25 15.30 -5.79
C GLY A 79 -7.27 13.84 -6.21
N TYR A 80 -7.75 13.53 -7.41
CA TYR A 80 -7.84 12.15 -7.90
C TYR A 80 -6.94 11.90 -9.10
N LEU A 81 -6.11 10.87 -9.00
CA LEU A 81 -5.31 10.31 -10.08
C LEU A 81 -5.88 8.93 -10.44
N PRO A 82 -6.57 8.77 -11.56
CA PRO A 82 -7.03 7.46 -12.03
C PRO A 82 -5.87 6.63 -12.60
N GLU A 83 -6.02 5.30 -12.62
CA GLU A 83 -5.08 4.37 -13.25
C GLU A 83 -4.94 4.64 -14.75
N GLU A 84 -6.07 4.91 -15.43
CA GLU A 84 -6.09 5.26 -16.84
C GLU A 84 -5.67 6.71 -17.08
N ARG A 85 -4.90 6.94 -18.13
CA ARG A 85 -4.40 8.27 -18.46
C ARG A 85 -5.47 9.12 -19.13
N GLY A 86 -6.07 10.02 -18.37
CA GLY A 86 -7.08 10.97 -18.83
C GLY A 86 -6.53 12.30 -19.37
N LEU A 87 -5.29 12.36 -19.84
CA LEU A 87 -4.71 13.58 -20.36
C LEU A 87 -5.09 13.85 -21.83
N TYR A 88 -5.15 15.13 -22.22
CA TYR A 88 -5.45 15.55 -23.59
C TYR A 88 -4.18 15.48 -24.46
N PRO A 89 -4.04 14.48 -25.38
CA PRO A 89 -2.78 14.22 -26.08
C PRO A 89 -2.24 15.39 -26.93
N LYS A 90 -3.15 16.17 -27.51
CA LYS A 90 -2.82 17.27 -28.42
C LYS A 90 -2.56 18.60 -27.72
N MET A 91 -2.89 18.73 -26.43
CA MET A 91 -2.62 19.93 -25.64
C MET A 91 -1.14 20.00 -25.23
N ARG A 92 -0.63 21.23 -25.02
CA ARG A 92 0.70 21.39 -24.41
C ARG A 92 0.64 20.99 -22.95
N VAL A 93 1.77 20.50 -22.46
CA VAL A 93 1.90 19.98 -21.09
C VAL A 93 1.47 21.01 -20.05
N ILE A 94 1.95 22.25 -20.17
CA ILE A 94 1.57 23.33 -19.24
C ILE A 94 0.08 23.65 -19.32
N ASP A 95 -0.48 23.73 -20.54
CA ASP A 95 -1.89 24.09 -20.74
C ASP A 95 -2.83 23.03 -20.13
N VAL A 96 -2.45 21.73 -20.15
CA VAL A 96 -3.24 20.68 -19.51
C VAL A 96 -3.30 20.88 -18.00
N ILE A 97 -2.16 21.19 -17.36
CA ILE A 97 -2.13 21.38 -15.91
C ILE A 97 -2.88 22.67 -15.53
N GLU A 98 -2.71 23.76 -16.29
CA GLU A 98 -3.48 25.00 -16.12
C GLU A 98 -4.99 24.73 -16.23
N PHE A 99 -5.40 24.02 -17.28
CA PHE A 99 -6.83 23.68 -17.53
C PHE A 99 -7.44 22.92 -16.35
N PHE A 100 -6.78 21.90 -15.82
CA PHE A 100 -7.27 21.18 -14.65
C PHE A 100 -7.31 22.06 -13.40
N GLY A 101 -6.39 23.00 -13.24
CA GLY A 101 -6.43 23.98 -12.18
C GLY A 101 -7.63 24.93 -12.28
N GLU A 102 -7.88 25.47 -13.47
CA GLU A 102 -9.04 26.33 -13.73
C GLU A 102 -10.38 25.57 -13.56
N LEU A 103 -10.44 24.34 -14.04
CA LEU A 103 -11.62 23.47 -13.90
C LEU A 103 -11.97 23.23 -12.41
N ARG A 104 -10.97 23.23 -11.54
CA ARG A 104 -11.12 23.08 -10.10
C ARG A 104 -11.23 24.41 -9.33
N GLY A 105 -11.47 25.52 -10.05
CA GLY A 105 -11.79 26.83 -9.47
C GLY A 105 -10.57 27.74 -9.21
N LEU A 106 -9.36 27.37 -9.62
CA LEU A 106 -8.24 28.29 -9.54
C LEU A 106 -8.39 29.43 -10.57
N LYS A 107 -8.05 30.63 -10.17
CA LYS A 107 -7.92 31.75 -11.13
C LYS A 107 -6.79 31.44 -12.10
N ARG A 108 -6.96 31.79 -13.39
CA ARG A 108 -6.01 31.51 -14.47
C ARG A 108 -4.55 31.90 -14.14
N ALA A 109 -4.34 33.05 -13.53
CA ALA A 109 -2.99 33.51 -13.14
C ALA A 109 -2.35 32.59 -12.10
N GLU A 110 -3.15 32.11 -11.13
CA GLU A 110 -2.70 31.17 -10.10
C GLU A 110 -2.48 29.77 -10.67
N ALA A 111 -3.41 29.27 -11.50
CA ALA A 111 -3.26 27.98 -12.19
C ALA A 111 -1.96 27.95 -13.02
N LYS A 112 -1.68 29.01 -13.77
CA LYS A 112 -0.44 29.14 -14.56
C LYS A 112 0.82 29.13 -13.68
N LYS A 113 0.82 29.89 -12.60
CA LYS A 113 1.93 29.92 -11.64
C LYS A 113 2.20 28.55 -11.05
N ARG A 114 1.14 27.88 -10.55
CA ARG A 114 1.24 26.54 -9.95
C ARG A 114 1.63 25.48 -10.97
N ALA A 115 1.12 25.56 -12.22
CA ALA A 115 1.51 24.63 -13.28
C ALA A 115 3.01 24.71 -13.58
N GLY A 116 3.58 25.91 -13.67
CA GLY A 116 5.02 26.11 -13.83
C GLY A 116 5.81 25.50 -12.68
N SER A 117 5.42 25.79 -11.44
CA SER A 117 6.06 25.23 -10.24
C SER A 117 6.03 23.71 -10.19
N TRP A 118 4.89 23.09 -10.56
CA TRP A 118 4.78 21.64 -10.64
C TRP A 118 5.68 21.03 -11.71
N LEU A 119 5.76 21.65 -12.89
CA LEU A 119 6.64 21.18 -13.95
C LEU A 119 8.11 21.22 -13.55
N ASP A 120 8.55 22.29 -12.89
CA ASP A 120 9.93 22.42 -12.40
C ASP A 120 10.23 21.35 -11.34
N ARG A 121 9.31 21.18 -10.38
CA ARG A 121 9.44 20.19 -9.30
C ARG A 121 9.52 18.75 -9.82
N LEU A 122 8.77 18.41 -10.87
CA LEU A 122 8.76 17.09 -11.48
C LEU A 122 9.85 16.89 -12.55
N GLY A 123 10.73 17.90 -12.77
CA GLY A 123 11.80 17.88 -13.76
C GLY A 123 11.29 17.94 -15.20
N LEU A 124 10.10 18.51 -15.42
CA LEU A 124 9.44 18.64 -16.73
C LEU A 124 9.43 20.06 -17.31
N GLY A 125 10.11 21.02 -16.70
CA GLY A 125 10.11 22.42 -17.14
C GLY A 125 10.49 22.60 -18.62
N LYS A 126 11.46 21.82 -19.11
CA LYS A 126 11.88 21.83 -20.53
C LYS A 126 10.79 21.34 -21.50
N TRP A 127 9.83 20.54 -21.01
CA TRP A 127 8.75 19.95 -21.78
C TRP A 127 7.45 20.74 -21.73
N ALA A 128 7.41 21.87 -21.01
CA ALA A 128 6.20 22.66 -20.78
C ALA A 128 5.44 23.01 -22.07
N LYS A 129 6.15 23.30 -23.15
CA LYS A 129 5.60 23.70 -24.47
C LYS A 129 5.34 22.53 -25.42
N ASN A 130 5.81 21.32 -25.10
CA ASN A 130 5.60 20.12 -25.90
C ASN A 130 4.17 19.61 -25.74
N LYS A 131 3.68 18.83 -26.69
CA LYS A 131 2.39 18.16 -26.57
C LYS A 131 2.50 16.98 -25.62
N VAL A 132 1.41 16.64 -24.92
CA VAL A 132 1.37 15.50 -24.00
C VAL A 132 1.72 14.20 -24.70
N GLN A 133 1.29 14.00 -25.95
CA GLN A 133 1.60 12.81 -26.75
C GLN A 133 3.09 12.62 -27.02
N ASP A 134 3.90 13.66 -26.95
CA ASP A 134 5.34 13.61 -27.20
C ASP A 134 6.15 13.17 -25.98
N LEU A 135 5.48 13.01 -24.83
CA LEU A 135 6.08 12.60 -23.57
C LEU A 135 6.15 11.07 -23.46
N SER A 136 7.19 10.57 -22.78
CA SER A 136 7.24 9.17 -22.37
C SER A 136 6.09 8.85 -21.39
N LYS A 137 5.79 7.56 -21.24
CA LYS A 137 4.74 7.10 -20.31
C LYS A 137 4.97 7.61 -18.87
N GLY A 138 6.19 7.56 -18.37
CA GLY A 138 6.53 8.06 -17.04
C GLY A 138 6.39 9.57 -16.91
N MET A 139 6.73 10.33 -17.96
CA MET A 139 6.53 11.78 -17.97
C MET A 139 5.03 12.14 -17.99
N GLN A 140 4.21 11.42 -18.76
CA GLN A 140 2.76 11.60 -18.75
C GLN A 140 2.17 11.34 -17.36
N GLN A 141 2.64 10.30 -16.66
CA GLN A 141 2.25 10.00 -15.28
C GLN A 141 2.56 11.18 -14.34
N LYS A 142 3.75 11.78 -14.45
CA LYS A 142 4.11 12.97 -13.69
C LYS A 142 3.19 14.16 -13.97
N VAL A 143 2.83 14.39 -15.23
CA VAL A 143 1.86 15.44 -15.61
C VAL A 143 0.49 15.17 -14.98
N GLN A 144 0.01 13.95 -15.06
CA GLN A 144 -1.25 13.55 -14.44
C GLN A 144 -1.24 13.72 -12.92
N PHE A 145 -0.11 13.41 -12.30
CA PHE A 145 0.09 13.65 -10.87
C PHE A 145 0.00 15.13 -10.52
N ALA A 146 0.61 16.01 -11.32
CA ALA A 146 0.50 17.46 -11.16
C ALA A 146 -0.94 17.96 -11.31
N THR A 147 -1.73 17.39 -12.26
CA THR A 147 -3.15 17.77 -12.42
C THR A 147 -4.01 17.38 -11.22
N ALA A 148 -3.71 16.28 -10.57
CA ALA A 148 -4.42 15.85 -9.36
C ALA A 148 -4.11 16.74 -8.14
N LEU A 149 -2.93 17.37 -8.11
CA LEU A 149 -2.42 18.08 -6.95
C LEU A 149 -2.45 19.61 -7.06
N ILE A 150 -2.76 20.17 -8.24
CA ILE A 150 -2.61 21.60 -8.54
C ILE A 150 -3.40 22.50 -7.59
N GLN A 151 -4.54 22.04 -7.09
CA GLN A 151 -5.40 22.77 -6.15
C GLN A 151 -5.01 22.60 -4.66
N GLU A 152 -3.99 21.76 -4.36
CA GLU A 152 -3.56 21.43 -2.99
C GLU A 152 -4.69 20.78 -2.15
N PRO A 153 -5.29 19.69 -2.63
CA PRO A 153 -6.44 19.06 -1.98
C PRO A 153 -6.10 18.54 -0.57
N GLU A 154 -7.11 18.46 0.31
CA GLU A 154 -6.97 17.89 1.66
C GLU A 154 -6.81 16.36 1.64
N LEU A 155 -7.50 15.70 0.70
CA LEU A 155 -7.45 14.27 0.46
C LEU A 155 -6.94 14.01 -0.96
N VAL A 156 -5.84 13.29 -1.08
CA VAL A 156 -5.27 12.86 -2.36
C VAL A 156 -5.55 11.38 -2.56
N ILE A 157 -6.19 11.01 -3.67
CA ILE A 157 -6.51 9.63 -4.02
C ILE A 157 -5.76 9.26 -5.29
N LEU A 158 -4.95 8.20 -5.23
CA LEU A 158 -4.07 7.77 -6.31
C LEU A 158 -4.32 6.30 -6.64
N ASP A 159 -4.73 6.02 -7.86
CA ASP A 159 -4.95 4.64 -8.33
C ASP A 159 -3.73 4.15 -9.10
N GLU A 160 -3.01 3.17 -8.55
CA GLU A 160 -1.76 2.58 -9.09
C GLU A 160 -0.71 3.64 -9.49
N PRO A 161 -0.33 4.60 -8.63
CA PRO A 161 0.44 5.79 -9.02
C PRO A 161 1.85 5.47 -9.54
N TRP A 162 2.43 4.31 -9.21
CA TRP A 162 3.77 3.90 -9.62
C TRP A 162 3.77 2.91 -10.79
N SER A 163 2.59 2.54 -11.32
CA SER A 163 2.49 1.57 -12.42
C SER A 163 3.22 2.05 -13.67
N GLY A 164 4.14 1.22 -14.18
CA GLY A 164 4.90 1.51 -15.40
C GLY A 164 5.93 2.63 -15.27
N LEU A 165 6.32 3.02 -14.06
CA LEU A 165 7.43 3.92 -13.79
C LEU A 165 8.74 3.12 -13.60
N ASP A 166 9.83 3.68 -14.09
CA ASP A 166 11.17 3.26 -13.70
C ASP A 166 11.48 3.69 -12.25
N PRO A 167 12.49 3.09 -11.59
CA PRO A 167 12.79 3.35 -10.19
C PRO A 167 13.05 4.82 -9.85
N ILE A 168 13.71 5.58 -10.75
CA ILE A 168 14.03 6.99 -10.53
C ILE A 168 12.76 7.84 -10.52
N ASN A 169 11.89 7.63 -11.52
CA ASN A 169 10.63 8.36 -11.58
C ASN A 169 9.67 7.98 -10.44
N ALA A 170 9.68 6.71 -10.00
CA ALA A 170 8.92 6.29 -8.84
C ALA A 170 9.40 6.96 -7.54
N GLU A 171 10.71 7.19 -7.39
CA GLU A 171 11.29 7.90 -6.23
C GLU A 171 10.83 9.36 -6.16
N VAL A 172 10.88 10.08 -7.29
CA VAL A 172 10.38 11.46 -7.36
C VAL A 172 8.91 11.56 -6.90
N LEU A 173 8.05 10.62 -7.31
CA LEU A 173 6.65 10.65 -6.87
C LEU A 173 6.49 10.27 -5.40
N ARG A 174 7.32 9.37 -4.86
CA ARG A 174 7.33 9.06 -3.42
C ARG A 174 7.69 10.29 -2.58
N ASP A 175 8.71 11.05 -2.99
CA ASP A 175 9.10 12.27 -2.32
C ASP A 175 7.95 13.28 -2.27
N VAL A 176 7.22 13.43 -3.38
CA VAL A 176 6.03 14.29 -3.42
C VAL A 176 4.93 13.79 -2.47
N VAL A 177 4.68 12.49 -2.40
CA VAL A 177 3.72 11.90 -1.45
C VAL A 177 4.13 12.17 0.00
N ASP A 178 5.41 12.02 0.33
CA ASP A 178 5.93 12.30 1.68
C ASP A 178 5.81 13.79 2.05
N GLU A 179 6.06 14.70 1.12
CA GLU A 179 5.86 16.13 1.32
C GLU A 179 4.37 16.50 1.54
N ILE A 180 3.45 15.87 0.79
CA ILE A 180 2.00 16.04 1.00
C ILE A 180 1.64 15.60 2.41
N ARG A 181 2.10 14.44 2.85
CA ARG A 181 1.91 13.94 4.21
C ARG A 181 2.48 14.90 5.27
N LYS A 182 3.72 15.36 5.09
CA LYS A 182 4.38 16.32 5.99
C LYS A 182 3.64 17.64 6.09
N SER A 183 2.90 18.05 5.05
CA SER A 183 2.03 19.23 5.09
C SER A 183 0.70 19.01 5.84
N GLY A 184 0.47 17.82 6.43
CA GLY A 184 -0.75 17.48 7.18
C GLY A 184 -1.90 16.99 6.31
N ARG A 185 -1.71 16.85 5.00
CA ARG A 185 -2.72 16.32 4.07
C ARG A 185 -2.73 14.80 4.07
N THR A 186 -3.86 14.21 3.71
CA THR A 186 -4.05 12.76 3.68
C THR A 186 -3.86 12.21 2.28
N VAL A 187 -3.15 11.09 2.17
CA VAL A 187 -2.98 10.39 0.89
C VAL A 187 -3.56 8.98 1.01
N LEU A 188 -4.47 8.64 0.12
CA LEU A 188 -4.97 7.29 -0.12
C LEU A 188 -4.46 6.82 -1.46
N PHE A 189 -3.83 5.67 -1.53
CA PHE A 189 -3.50 5.07 -2.83
C PHE A 189 -3.84 3.59 -2.89
N SER A 190 -4.08 3.10 -4.10
CA SER A 190 -4.19 1.68 -4.37
C SER A 190 -2.94 1.15 -5.03
N THR A 191 -2.56 -0.09 -4.70
CA THR A 191 -1.54 -0.82 -5.46
C THR A 191 -1.60 -2.32 -5.23
N HIS A 192 -1.09 -3.08 -6.19
CA HIS A 192 -0.78 -4.51 -6.05
C HIS A 192 0.69 -4.75 -5.65
N GLN A 193 1.53 -3.69 -5.67
CA GLN A 193 2.96 -3.75 -5.36
C GLN A 193 3.19 -3.53 -3.86
N MET A 194 3.17 -4.62 -3.07
CA MET A 194 3.31 -4.58 -1.61
C MET A 194 4.59 -3.91 -1.14
N GLU A 195 5.70 -4.10 -1.86
CA GLU A 195 7.00 -3.50 -1.55
C GLU A 195 6.98 -1.97 -1.66
N GLN A 196 6.24 -1.42 -2.61
CA GLN A 196 6.09 0.04 -2.74
C GLN A 196 5.27 0.61 -1.58
N ALA A 197 4.18 -0.08 -1.24
CA ALA A 197 3.35 0.30 -0.10
C ALA A 197 4.14 0.29 1.22
N GLU A 198 4.99 -0.71 1.41
CA GLU A 198 5.81 -0.86 2.61
C GLU A 198 6.76 0.32 2.85
N LYS A 199 7.22 0.97 1.77
CA LYS A 199 8.14 2.12 1.84
C LYS A 199 7.43 3.45 2.15
N VAL A 200 6.12 3.53 1.91
CA VAL A 200 5.40 4.83 1.89
C VAL A 200 4.26 4.89 2.91
N CYS A 201 3.60 3.75 3.21
CA CYS A 201 2.40 3.75 4.05
C CYS A 201 2.67 3.88 5.54
N ASP A 202 1.83 4.66 6.21
CA ASP A 202 1.67 4.65 7.67
C ASP A 202 0.70 3.54 8.10
N ALA A 203 -0.35 3.30 7.29
CA ALA A 203 -1.36 2.27 7.52
C ALA A 203 -1.83 1.65 6.19
N VAL A 204 -2.37 0.45 6.24
CA VAL A 204 -2.81 -0.30 5.06
C VAL A 204 -4.11 -1.04 5.31
N CYS A 205 -4.91 -1.18 4.24
CA CYS A 205 -6.02 -2.11 4.14
C CYS A 205 -5.73 -3.10 3.02
N ILE A 206 -5.72 -4.37 3.32
CA ILE A 206 -5.55 -5.43 2.31
C ILE A 206 -6.93 -5.94 1.91
N ILE A 207 -7.20 -5.91 0.62
CA ILE A 207 -8.45 -6.41 0.02
C ILE A 207 -8.14 -7.60 -0.88
N ALA A 208 -8.91 -8.66 -0.71
CA ALA A 208 -8.87 -9.83 -1.59
C ALA A 208 -10.30 -10.31 -1.88
N ARG A 209 -10.60 -10.63 -3.14
CA ARG A 209 -11.94 -11.10 -3.58
C ARG A 209 -13.10 -10.21 -3.11
N GLY A 210 -12.89 -8.89 -3.14
CA GLY A 210 -13.88 -7.90 -2.71
C GLY A 210 -14.00 -7.70 -1.20
N LYS A 211 -13.30 -8.45 -0.37
CA LYS A 211 -13.37 -8.40 1.10
C LYS A 211 -12.12 -7.79 1.72
N LYS A 212 -12.29 -7.13 2.86
CA LYS A 212 -11.19 -6.68 3.68
C LYS A 212 -10.60 -7.86 4.45
N VAL A 213 -9.32 -8.16 4.21
CA VAL A 213 -8.56 -9.23 4.87
C VAL A 213 -7.81 -8.71 6.09
N LEU A 214 -7.22 -7.53 5.97
CA LEU A 214 -6.38 -6.94 7.00
C LEU A 214 -6.51 -5.41 6.95
N ASP A 215 -6.43 -4.75 8.10
CA ASP A 215 -6.48 -3.30 8.21
C ASP A 215 -5.74 -2.84 9.47
N GLY A 216 -4.90 -1.83 9.36
CA GLY A 216 -4.22 -1.25 10.51
C GLY A 216 -2.93 -0.51 10.20
N ARG A 217 -2.30 0.01 11.24
CA ARG A 217 -1.00 0.69 11.14
C ARG A 217 0.10 -0.31 10.75
N LEU A 218 0.85 0.01 9.71
CA LEU A 218 1.86 -0.89 9.15
C LEU A 218 2.86 -1.38 10.21
N ARG A 219 3.34 -0.49 11.07
CA ARG A 219 4.29 -0.85 12.14
C ARG A 219 3.68 -1.81 13.16
N GLU A 220 2.41 -1.64 13.51
CA GLU A 220 1.70 -2.49 14.47
C GLU A 220 1.44 -3.87 13.87
N LEU A 221 0.98 -3.90 12.62
CA LEU A 221 0.80 -5.15 11.88
C LEU A 221 2.11 -5.94 11.80
N LYS A 222 3.20 -5.32 11.36
CA LYS A 222 4.51 -5.98 11.28
C LYS A 222 5.00 -6.48 12.64
N ARG A 223 4.77 -5.73 13.72
CA ARG A 223 5.11 -6.17 15.08
C ARG A 223 4.27 -7.36 15.54
N ALA A 224 2.96 -7.35 15.27
CA ALA A 224 2.07 -8.45 15.61
C ALA A 224 2.51 -9.76 14.93
N PHE A 225 2.85 -9.68 13.64
CA PHE A 225 3.34 -10.84 12.89
C PHE A 225 4.78 -11.24 13.29
N ALA A 226 5.66 -10.30 13.62
CA ALA A 226 6.99 -10.61 14.14
C ALA A 226 6.92 -11.26 15.53
N ALA A 227 5.89 -10.95 16.33
CA ALA A 227 5.64 -11.60 17.62
C ALA A 227 5.29 -13.09 17.51
N GLU A 228 4.99 -13.59 16.30
CA GLU A 228 4.86 -15.03 16.04
C GLU A 228 6.20 -15.78 16.17
N GLY A 229 7.31 -15.05 16.42
CA GLY A 229 8.58 -15.64 16.82
C GLY A 229 9.30 -16.38 15.68
N LEU A 230 9.31 -15.85 14.47
CA LEU A 230 10.12 -16.41 13.39
C LEU A 230 11.56 -15.90 13.49
N VAL A 231 12.54 -16.82 13.51
CA VAL A 231 13.97 -16.54 13.59
C VAL A 231 14.70 -17.20 12.43
N ALA A 232 15.48 -16.42 11.68
CA ALA A 232 16.38 -16.91 10.65
C ALA A 232 17.76 -17.19 11.25
N LEU A 233 18.31 -18.36 10.93
CA LEU A 233 19.57 -18.86 11.45
C LEU A 233 20.52 -19.18 10.30
N ALA A 234 21.81 -18.81 10.46
CA ALA A 234 22.89 -19.36 9.66
C ALA A 234 24.03 -19.82 10.57
N PHE A 235 24.68 -20.90 10.19
CA PHE A 235 25.74 -21.56 10.96
C PHE A 235 27.09 -21.38 10.28
N ALA A 236 28.18 -21.48 11.07
CA ALA A 236 29.52 -21.29 10.53
C ALA A 236 29.93 -22.43 9.59
N ASP A 237 29.48 -23.64 9.89
CA ASP A 237 29.80 -24.87 9.17
C ASP A 237 28.77 -25.98 9.45
N ASP A 238 28.91 -27.12 8.76
CA ASP A 238 28.05 -28.29 8.94
C ASP A 238 28.12 -28.90 10.34
N ALA A 239 29.28 -28.77 11.04
CA ALA A 239 29.42 -29.25 12.39
C ALA A 239 28.60 -28.40 13.38
N ALA A 240 28.60 -27.08 13.21
CA ALA A 240 27.76 -26.18 13.98
C ALA A 240 26.25 -26.44 13.71
N ARG A 241 25.89 -26.69 12.45
CA ARG A 241 24.54 -27.06 12.05
C ARG A 241 24.08 -28.37 12.72
N ALA A 242 24.91 -29.42 12.68
CA ALA A 242 24.62 -30.70 13.35
C ALA A 242 24.46 -30.54 14.86
N LYS A 243 25.26 -29.68 15.51
CA LYS A 243 25.10 -29.36 16.94
C LYS A 243 23.81 -28.62 17.25
N SER A 244 23.25 -27.89 16.31
CA SER A 244 21.98 -27.15 16.49
C SER A 244 20.76 -28.04 16.40
N ASP A 245 20.83 -29.18 15.69
CA ASP A 245 19.68 -30.03 15.41
C ASP A 245 18.93 -30.53 16.67
N PRO A 246 19.58 -30.96 17.77
CA PRO A 246 18.85 -31.36 18.97
C PRO A 246 18.07 -30.19 19.61
N ILE A 247 18.63 -28.98 19.55
CA ILE A 247 18.01 -27.75 20.11
C ILE A 247 16.82 -27.32 19.24
N LEU A 248 17.00 -27.39 17.92
CA LEU A 248 15.96 -27.03 16.96
C LEU A 248 14.85 -28.10 16.82
N ALA A 249 15.08 -29.29 17.34
CA ALA A 249 14.08 -30.36 17.46
C ALA A 249 13.33 -30.33 18.80
N ASP A 250 13.75 -29.50 19.77
CA ASP A 250 13.08 -29.38 21.05
C ASP A 250 11.76 -28.61 20.90
N PRO A 251 10.58 -29.27 21.10
CA PRO A 251 9.28 -28.64 20.96
C PRO A 251 9.01 -27.56 22.02
N ALA A 252 9.81 -27.50 23.10
CA ALA A 252 9.71 -26.43 24.09
C ALA A 252 10.37 -25.12 23.60
N LEU A 253 11.26 -25.21 22.61
CA LEU A 253 11.97 -24.06 22.04
C LEU A 253 11.45 -23.69 20.64
N VAL A 254 11.19 -24.68 19.80
CA VAL A 254 10.86 -24.52 18.38
C VAL A 254 9.56 -25.29 18.06
N ALA A 255 8.57 -24.55 17.59
CA ALA A 255 7.31 -25.12 17.13
C ALA A 255 7.42 -25.72 15.72
N GLU A 256 8.22 -25.08 14.85
CA GLU A 256 8.38 -25.52 13.46
C GLU A 256 9.75 -25.08 12.93
N LYS A 257 10.40 -25.96 12.18
CA LYS A 257 11.65 -25.67 11.42
C LYS A 257 11.31 -25.72 9.94
N ARG A 258 11.70 -24.68 9.20
CA ARG A 258 11.47 -24.54 7.76
C ARG A 258 12.80 -24.31 7.04
N ALA A 259 12.87 -24.68 5.76
CA ALA A 259 13.96 -24.19 4.91
C ALA A 259 13.84 -22.67 4.75
N ALA A 260 14.96 -21.96 4.73
CA ALA A 260 14.98 -20.51 4.55
C ALA A 260 14.32 -20.13 3.22
N ARG A 261 13.33 -19.23 3.25
CA ARG A 261 12.49 -18.92 2.08
C ARG A 261 13.03 -17.82 1.20
N ALA A 262 13.67 -16.82 1.70
CA ALA A 262 13.94 -15.63 0.90
C ALA A 262 15.14 -14.77 1.35
N HIS A 263 15.86 -15.18 2.36
CA HIS A 263 17.01 -14.43 2.81
C HIS A 263 18.28 -15.16 2.35
N ASP A 264 18.95 -14.62 1.37
CA ASP A 264 20.07 -15.19 0.61
C ASP A 264 21.25 -15.74 1.45
N HIS A 265 21.19 -15.77 2.78
CA HIS A 265 22.25 -16.22 3.64
C HIS A 265 21.78 -16.90 4.94
N ALA A 266 20.56 -17.42 5.01
CA ALA A 266 20.08 -18.21 6.14
C ALA A 266 20.03 -19.71 5.76
N ASP A 267 20.44 -20.57 6.67
CA ASP A 267 20.37 -22.05 6.48
C ASP A 267 18.97 -22.57 6.78
N CYS A 268 18.29 -21.96 7.76
CA CYS A 268 16.93 -22.30 8.11
C CYS A 268 16.18 -21.15 8.79
N GLU A 269 14.86 -21.23 8.78
CA GLU A 269 13.97 -20.43 9.61
C GLU A 269 13.28 -21.32 10.65
N VAL A 270 13.13 -20.82 11.87
CA VAL A 270 12.45 -21.53 12.95
C VAL A 270 11.35 -20.66 13.53
N LYS A 271 10.15 -21.24 13.68
CA LYS A 271 9.05 -20.65 14.44
C LYS A 271 9.22 -21.05 15.89
N LEU A 272 9.30 -20.07 16.80
CA LEU A 272 9.46 -20.33 18.22
C LEU A 272 8.20 -20.97 18.82
N ALA A 273 8.37 -21.79 19.85
CA ALA A 273 7.29 -22.27 20.68
C ALA A 273 6.64 -21.11 21.46
N HIS A 274 5.36 -21.26 21.85
CA HIS A 274 4.54 -20.19 22.46
C HIS A 274 5.22 -19.49 23.63
N ASP A 275 5.95 -20.24 24.49
CA ASP A 275 6.61 -19.72 25.70
C ASP A 275 8.11 -19.46 25.50
N THR A 276 8.56 -19.39 24.25
CA THR A 276 9.95 -19.14 23.90
C THR A 276 10.12 -17.78 23.25
N THR A 277 11.20 -17.11 23.63
CA THR A 277 11.61 -15.80 23.08
C THR A 277 12.90 -15.96 22.29
N PRO A 278 13.17 -15.07 21.30
CA PRO A 278 14.43 -15.12 20.55
C PRO A 278 15.69 -15.15 21.45
N PRO A 279 15.80 -14.34 22.53
CA PRO A 279 16.95 -14.45 23.44
C PRO A 279 17.09 -15.83 24.10
N LYS A 280 15.98 -16.52 24.44
CA LYS A 280 16.01 -17.84 25.06
C LYS A 280 16.55 -18.90 24.09
N LEU A 281 16.11 -18.86 22.82
CA LEU A 281 16.65 -19.74 21.77
C LEU A 281 18.14 -19.45 21.54
N LEU A 282 18.53 -18.18 21.42
CA LEU A 282 19.93 -17.80 21.24
C LEU A 282 20.81 -18.30 22.39
N ALA A 283 20.37 -18.14 23.63
CA ALA A 283 21.10 -18.63 24.82
C ALA A 283 21.25 -20.16 24.79
N ALA A 284 20.23 -20.91 24.39
CA ALA A 284 20.30 -22.36 24.24
C ALA A 284 21.33 -22.79 23.18
N LEU A 285 21.33 -22.13 22.01
CA LEU A 285 22.29 -22.42 20.93
C LEU A 285 23.73 -22.09 21.35
N VAL A 286 23.95 -20.91 21.92
CA VAL A 286 25.30 -20.49 22.39
C VAL A 286 25.77 -21.35 23.54
N GLY A 287 24.89 -21.72 24.49
CA GLY A 287 25.22 -22.59 25.64
C GLY A 287 25.68 -23.97 25.24
N GLN A 288 25.29 -24.48 24.08
CA GLN A 288 25.78 -25.75 23.50
C GLN A 288 26.98 -25.56 22.56
N GLY A 289 27.52 -24.36 22.47
CA GLY A 289 28.70 -24.08 21.65
C GLY A 289 28.41 -24.15 20.14
N VAL A 290 27.19 -23.83 19.71
CA VAL A 290 26.83 -23.70 18.29
C VAL A 290 27.43 -22.43 17.73
N ALA A 291 28.27 -22.53 16.71
CA ALA A 291 28.85 -21.38 16.03
C ALA A 291 27.82 -20.80 15.04
N ILE A 292 27.19 -19.68 15.43
CA ILE A 292 26.16 -19.00 14.67
C ILE A 292 26.79 -17.82 13.95
N THR A 293 26.58 -17.68 12.64
CA THR A 293 26.99 -16.53 11.83
C THR A 293 25.85 -15.53 11.65
N ARG A 294 24.58 -15.99 11.75
CA ARG A 294 23.40 -15.12 11.68
C ARG A 294 22.33 -15.60 12.66
N PHE A 295 21.80 -14.67 13.42
CA PHE A 295 20.61 -14.83 14.25
C PHE A 295 19.75 -13.58 14.07
N GLU A 296 18.64 -13.69 13.36
CA GLU A 296 17.81 -12.55 13.03
C GLU A 296 16.33 -12.86 13.30
N VAL A 297 15.68 -11.97 14.05
CA VAL A 297 14.22 -12.02 14.20
C VAL A 297 13.62 -11.53 12.89
N VAL A 298 12.95 -12.43 12.20
CA VAL A 298 12.35 -12.13 10.90
C VAL A 298 11.12 -11.26 11.09
N VAL A 299 11.19 -10.06 10.53
CA VAL A 299 10.03 -9.18 10.40
C VAL A 299 9.43 -9.43 9.02
N PRO A 300 8.24 -10.04 8.92
CA PRO A 300 7.70 -10.39 7.62
C PRO A 300 7.42 -9.15 6.77
N SER A 301 7.61 -9.28 5.47
CA SER A 301 7.19 -8.27 4.51
C SER A 301 5.66 -8.21 4.42
N LEU A 302 5.12 -7.10 3.92
CA LEU A 302 3.67 -7.02 3.62
C LEU A 302 3.22 -8.12 2.65
N HIS A 303 4.08 -8.50 1.71
CA HIS A 303 3.80 -9.60 0.79
C HIS A 303 3.64 -10.93 1.53
N GLN A 304 4.52 -11.24 2.48
CA GLN A 304 4.42 -12.45 3.30
C GLN A 304 3.15 -12.45 4.14
N ILE A 305 2.87 -11.34 4.82
CA ILE A 305 1.63 -11.17 5.61
C ILE A 305 0.38 -11.39 4.74
N PHE A 306 0.39 -10.87 3.51
CA PHE A 306 -0.71 -11.07 2.56
C PHE A 306 -0.87 -12.55 2.18
N VAL A 307 0.22 -13.23 1.82
CA VAL A 307 0.20 -14.65 1.42
C VAL A 307 -0.32 -15.53 2.57
N ASP A 308 0.17 -15.29 3.78
CA ASP A 308 -0.24 -16.05 4.95
C ASP A 308 -1.74 -15.84 5.26
N LYS A 309 -2.23 -14.59 5.24
CA LYS A 309 -3.64 -14.29 5.53
C LYS A 309 -4.61 -14.75 4.44
N VAL A 310 -4.28 -14.57 3.18
CA VAL A 310 -5.13 -15.03 2.07
C VAL A 310 -5.12 -16.56 1.98
N GLY A 311 -3.97 -17.21 2.29
CA GLY A 311 -3.86 -18.67 2.40
C GLY A 311 -4.71 -19.23 3.54
N GLU A 312 -4.70 -18.60 4.72
CA GLU A 312 -5.56 -18.95 5.85
C GLU A 312 -7.05 -18.85 5.49
N GLU A 313 -7.48 -17.75 4.84
CA GLU A 313 -8.88 -17.58 4.41
C GLU A 313 -9.33 -18.60 3.36
N ALA A 314 -8.44 -18.94 2.41
CA ALA A 314 -8.74 -19.98 1.43
C ALA A 314 -8.92 -21.35 2.09
N ALA A 315 -8.06 -21.71 3.04
CA ALA A 315 -8.16 -22.96 3.78
C ALA A 315 -9.40 -23.05 4.69
N VAL A 316 -9.86 -21.90 5.23
CA VAL A 316 -11.12 -21.83 6.00
C VAL A 316 -12.33 -21.97 5.07
N ALA A 317 -12.31 -21.33 3.91
CA ALA A 317 -13.40 -21.42 2.93
C ALA A 317 -13.58 -22.86 2.40
N GLU A 318 -12.48 -23.58 2.12
CA GLU A 318 -12.53 -24.99 1.70
C GLU A 318 -13.10 -25.93 2.80
N ARG A 319 -12.88 -25.60 4.07
CA ARG A 319 -13.45 -26.39 5.19
C ARG A 319 -14.94 -26.13 5.41
N LEU A 320 -15.43 -24.96 5.01
CA LEU A 320 -16.85 -24.57 5.18
C LEU A 320 -17.72 -24.98 3.99
N GLU A 321 -17.12 -25.33 2.82
CA GLU A 321 -17.79 -25.90 1.65
C GLU A 321 -17.23 -27.31 1.34
N PRO A 322 -17.48 -28.34 2.16
CA PRO A 322 -17.12 -29.69 1.81
C PRO A 322 -18.10 -30.24 0.76
N GLY A 323 -17.75 -30.13 -0.50
CA GLY A 323 -18.44 -30.87 -1.57
C GLY A 323 -19.28 -30.00 -2.52
N ARG A 324 -18.63 -29.55 -3.57
CA ARG A 324 -19.24 -29.37 -4.89
C ARG A 324 -18.46 -30.17 -5.92
#